data_5b0345e695e81819b02f71adc41be287
#
_entry.id   5b0345e695e81819b02f71adc41be287
#
_cell.length_a   1.000
_cell.length_b   1.000
_cell.length_c   1.000
_cell.angle_alpha   90.00
_cell.angle_beta   90.00
_cell.angle_gamma   90.00
#
_symmetry.space_group_name_H-M   'P 1'
#
loop_
_entity.id
_entity.type
_entity.pdbx_description
1 polymer ?
#
loop_
_entity_poly.entity_id
_entity_poly.type
_entity_poly.pdbx_seq_one_letter_code
_entity_poly.pdbx_strand_id
1 'polypeptide(L)'
;QETGWHTSNNILHKLKIALLSYRSAPFSGGQGIFVKELSNALSKRGHEIDIISGPPMPMLDPGIKLIKLEGLNLFETFSFRDRLLKLWNKKDKDFLDYYDFFKTLIGGFPEMYSFGERVKKYLSQKKDYDIVIDNQSLSSGMLEIQKNYPFVEIIHHPITKDFKYDLIYSNGYIQRFFKKRWYSFLKMNKKVAPKLKKIIT
;
A
#
# COMPACT_ATOMS: atom_id res chain seq x y z
N GLN A 1 -1.27 -35.13 -41.71
CA GLN A 1 -0.58 -35.17 -40.41
C GLN A 1 -1.14 -34.03 -39.56
N GLU A 2 -2.08 -34.38 -38.69
CA GLU A 2 -2.64 -33.46 -37.71
C GLU A 2 -1.64 -33.29 -36.54
N THR A 3 -1.10 -32.09 -36.40
CA THR A 3 -0.31 -31.74 -35.21
C THR A 3 -1.25 -31.44 -34.06
N GLY A 4 -1.52 -32.45 -33.25
CA GLY A 4 -2.29 -32.34 -32.03
C GLY A 4 -1.57 -31.43 -31.02
N TRP A 5 -2.10 -30.24 -30.78
CA TRP A 5 -1.74 -29.40 -29.64
C TRP A 5 -2.33 -30.07 -28.38
N HIS A 6 -1.50 -30.76 -27.64
CA HIS A 6 -1.88 -31.20 -26.31
C HIS A 6 -2.11 -29.96 -25.44
N THR A 7 -3.36 -29.56 -25.22
CA THR A 7 -3.75 -28.68 -24.13
C THR A 7 -3.53 -29.45 -22.84
N SER A 8 -2.34 -29.28 -22.25
CA SER A 8 -2.13 -29.65 -20.86
C SER A 8 -3.15 -28.88 -20.03
N ASN A 9 -4.09 -29.60 -19.42
CA ASN A 9 -4.97 -29.08 -18.38
C ASN A 9 -4.08 -28.61 -17.22
N ASN A 10 -3.57 -27.40 -17.28
CA ASN A 10 -3.00 -26.71 -16.14
C ASN A 10 -4.15 -26.50 -15.16
N ILE A 11 -4.30 -27.44 -14.23
CA ILE A 11 -5.13 -27.23 -13.03
C ILE A 11 -4.48 -26.06 -12.32
N LEU A 12 -4.99 -24.86 -12.57
CA LEU A 12 -4.57 -23.66 -11.85
C LEU A 12 -4.96 -23.88 -10.38
N HIS A 13 -3.96 -24.15 -9.55
CA HIS A 13 -4.18 -24.28 -8.12
C HIS A 13 -4.83 -22.99 -7.62
N LYS A 14 -5.99 -23.12 -6.98
CA LYS A 14 -6.65 -22.02 -6.31
C LYS A 14 -5.72 -21.49 -5.20
N LEU A 15 -5.36 -20.22 -5.28
CA LEU A 15 -4.55 -19.56 -4.26
C LEU A 15 -5.42 -18.61 -3.43
N LYS A 16 -5.08 -18.47 -2.16
CA LYS A 16 -5.58 -17.42 -1.28
C LYS A 16 -4.56 -16.29 -1.21
N ILE A 17 -4.93 -15.13 -1.75
CA ILE A 17 -4.06 -13.99 -2.01
C ILE A 17 -4.43 -12.83 -1.09
N ALA A 18 -3.45 -12.31 -0.35
CA ALA A 18 -3.58 -11.01 0.31
C ALA A 18 -3.02 -9.91 -0.61
N LEU A 19 -3.88 -9.05 -1.12
CA LEU A 19 -3.47 -7.86 -1.89
C LEU A 19 -3.51 -6.64 -0.98
N LEU A 20 -2.34 -6.05 -0.75
CA LEU A 20 -2.15 -4.92 0.15
C LEU A 20 -2.22 -3.60 -0.61
N SER A 21 -2.86 -2.60 -0.02
CA SER A 21 -2.84 -1.25 -0.56
C SER A 21 -2.92 -0.21 0.56
N TYR A 22 -1.87 0.57 0.72
CA TYR A 22 -1.84 1.57 1.79
C TYR A 22 -2.85 2.69 1.56
N ARG A 23 -3.30 2.86 0.30
CA ARG A 23 -4.20 3.92 -0.11
C ARG A 23 -4.87 3.56 -1.44
N SER A 24 -6.18 3.55 -1.49
CA SER A 24 -6.95 3.10 -2.65
C SER A 24 -8.15 3.99 -2.94
N ALA A 25 -7.91 5.32 -3.07
CA ALA A 25 -8.99 6.24 -3.44
C ALA A 25 -9.69 5.76 -4.73
N PRO A 26 -11.03 5.56 -4.70
CA PRO A 26 -11.73 4.91 -5.81
C PRO A 26 -11.80 5.77 -7.08
N PHE A 27 -11.70 7.10 -6.94
CA PHE A 27 -11.90 8.05 -8.04
C PHE A 27 -10.67 8.91 -8.34
N SER A 28 -9.56 8.73 -7.62
CA SER A 28 -8.34 9.50 -7.82
C SER A 28 -7.10 8.65 -7.66
N GLY A 29 -6.08 8.92 -8.49
CA GLY A 29 -4.73 8.40 -8.28
C GLY A 29 -4.47 6.96 -8.74
N GLY A 30 -5.23 6.37 -9.65
CA GLY A 30 -4.89 5.09 -10.32
C GLY A 30 -4.76 3.84 -9.43
N GLN A 31 -4.24 3.97 -8.20
CA GLN A 31 -4.00 2.83 -7.31
C GLN A 31 -5.27 2.08 -6.91
N GLY A 32 -6.37 2.81 -6.62
CA GLY A 32 -7.65 2.19 -6.28
C GLY A 32 -8.26 1.43 -7.46
N ILE A 33 -8.16 2.00 -8.67
CA ILE A 33 -8.60 1.36 -9.91
C ILE A 33 -7.77 0.10 -10.16
N PHE A 34 -6.45 0.20 -10.05
CA PHE A 34 -5.56 -0.95 -10.24
C PHE A 34 -5.87 -2.10 -9.28
N VAL A 35 -6.06 -1.80 -7.99
CA VAL A 35 -6.42 -2.81 -6.97
C VAL A 35 -7.74 -3.49 -7.32
N LYS A 36 -8.74 -2.72 -7.73
CA LYS A 36 -10.04 -3.25 -8.18
C LYS A 36 -9.88 -4.18 -9.38
N GLU A 37 -9.24 -3.72 -10.44
CA GLU A 37 -9.10 -4.49 -11.68
C GLU A 37 -8.23 -5.74 -11.49
N LEU A 38 -7.12 -5.64 -10.74
CA LEU A 38 -6.27 -6.79 -10.42
C LEU A 38 -7.02 -7.84 -9.60
N SER A 39 -7.75 -7.40 -8.56
CA SER A 39 -8.52 -8.32 -7.72
C SER A 39 -9.61 -9.04 -8.50
N ASN A 40 -10.31 -8.33 -9.40
CA ASN A 40 -11.29 -8.92 -10.30
C ASN A 40 -10.69 -9.93 -11.28
N ALA A 41 -9.54 -9.60 -11.87
CA ALA A 41 -8.86 -10.48 -12.80
C ALA A 41 -8.38 -11.79 -12.14
N LEU A 42 -7.86 -11.69 -10.92
CA LEU A 42 -7.42 -12.85 -10.14
C LEU A 42 -8.62 -13.69 -9.66
N SER A 43 -9.69 -13.05 -9.21
CA SER A 43 -10.93 -13.74 -8.79
C SER A 43 -11.58 -14.49 -9.96
N LYS A 44 -11.64 -13.90 -11.16
CA LYS A 44 -12.13 -14.56 -12.39
C LYS A 44 -11.30 -15.78 -12.78
N ARG A 45 -10.04 -15.86 -12.36
CA ARG A 45 -9.16 -17.03 -12.53
C ARG A 45 -9.31 -18.09 -11.43
N GLY A 46 -10.25 -17.89 -10.51
CA GLY A 46 -10.59 -18.86 -9.46
C GLY A 46 -9.80 -18.70 -8.15
N HIS A 47 -8.97 -17.65 -8.02
CA HIS A 47 -8.27 -17.37 -6.78
C HIS A 47 -9.19 -16.71 -5.74
N GLU A 48 -8.91 -16.91 -4.46
CA GLU A 48 -9.54 -16.21 -3.34
C GLU A 48 -8.71 -14.96 -3.00
N ILE A 49 -9.36 -13.78 -3.01
CA ILE A 49 -8.66 -12.51 -2.83
C ILE A 49 -9.21 -11.79 -1.62
N ASP A 50 -8.33 -11.50 -0.67
CA ASP A 50 -8.57 -10.57 0.42
C ASP A 50 -7.80 -9.27 0.14
N ILE A 51 -8.52 -8.14 0.04
CA ILE A 51 -7.91 -6.82 -0.04
C ILE A 51 -7.68 -6.30 1.38
N ILE A 52 -6.42 -6.02 1.73
CA ILE A 52 -6.05 -5.41 3.01
C ILE A 52 -5.68 -3.96 2.73
N SER A 53 -6.54 -3.02 3.12
CA SER A 53 -6.37 -1.62 2.74
C SER A 53 -6.35 -0.66 3.91
N GLY A 54 -5.49 0.37 3.78
CA GLY A 54 -5.57 1.61 4.54
C GLY A 54 -6.53 2.62 3.88
N PRO A 55 -6.94 3.67 4.61
CA PRO A 55 -7.81 4.71 4.07
C PRO A 55 -7.08 5.63 3.07
N PRO A 56 -7.77 6.16 2.04
CA PRO A 56 -9.15 5.89 1.66
C PRO A 56 -9.30 4.48 1.08
N MET A 57 -10.44 3.84 1.40
CA MET A 57 -10.72 2.46 1.02
C MET A 57 -11.10 2.35 -0.45
N PRO A 58 -10.76 1.22 -1.13
CA PRO A 58 -11.20 0.96 -2.50
C PRO A 58 -12.68 0.66 -2.57
N MET A 59 -13.29 0.93 -3.73
CA MET A 59 -14.58 0.36 -4.12
C MET A 59 -14.32 -0.96 -4.85
N LEU A 60 -14.80 -2.05 -4.28
CA LEU A 60 -14.61 -3.41 -4.79
C LEU A 60 -15.92 -3.98 -5.33
N ASP A 61 -15.82 -4.91 -6.26
CA ASP A 61 -16.95 -5.62 -6.78
C ASP A 61 -17.43 -6.69 -5.77
N PRO A 62 -18.72 -7.11 -5.85
CA PRO A 62 -19.27 -8.13 -4.95
C PRO A 62 -18.45 -9.43 -4.97
N GLY A 63 -18.25 -10.01 -3.80
CA GLY A 63 -17.50 -11.27 -3.63
C GLY A 63 -16.02 -11.11 -3.30
N ILE A 64 -15.45 -9.90 -3.39
CA ILE A 64 -14.09 -9.63 -2.95
C ILE A 64 -14.12 -9.08 -1.51
N LYS A 65 -13.41 -9.73 -0.62
CA LYS A 65 -13.36 -9.37 0.79
C LYS A 65 -12.42 -8.20 1.03
N LEU A 66 -12.92 -7.18 1.76
CA LEU A 66 -12.14 -6.02 2.20
C LEU A 66 -11.84 -6.11 3.70
N ILE A 67 -10.56 -6.08 4.03
CA ILE A 67 -10.05 -5.98 5.39
C ILE A 67 -9.53 -4.55 5.57
N LYS A 68 -10.19 -3.79 6.44
CA LYS A 68 -9.87 -2.39 6.68
C LYS A 68 -8.84 -2.28 7.81
N LEU A 69 -7.69 -1.68 7.51
CA LEU A 69 -6.73 -1.29 8.52
C LEU A 69 -6.84 0.23 8.74
N GLU A 70 -7.63 0.60 9.72
CA GLU A 70 -7.97 1.99 9.95
C GLU A 70 -6.76 2.82 10.41
N GLY A 71 -6.53 3.93 9.70
CA GLY A 71 -5.61 5.00 10.05
C GLY A 71 -6.35 6.35 10.06
N LEU A 72 -5.64 7.42 10.38
CA LEU A 72 -6.25 8.76 10.49
C LEU A 72 -6.63 9.39 9.16
N ASN A 73 -6.09 8.91 8.03
CA ASN A 73 -6.27 9.50 6.70
C ASN A 73 -6.03 11.02 6.70
N LEU A 74 -4.81 11.43 7.04
CA LEU A 74 -4.46 12.84 7.18
C LEU A 74 -3.99 13.51 5.89
N PHE A 75 -3.78 12.73 4.84
CA PHE A 75 -3.28 13.23 3.54
C PHE A 75 -4.14 14.35 2.94
N GLU A 76 -5.45 14.21 3.01
CA GLU A 76 -6.42 15.18 2.46
C GLU A 76 -6.84 16.24 3.48
N THR A 77 -6.20 16.27 4.65
CA THR A 77 -6.57 17.14 5.76
C THR A 77 -5.46 18.18 5.96
N PHE A 78 -5.71 19.42 5.56
CA PHE A 78 -4.71 20.49 5.60
C PHE A 78 -4.79 21.35 6.87
N SER A 79 -5.96 21.46 7.48
CA SER A 79 -6.17 22.23 8.70
C SER A 79 -5.67 21.47 9.93
N PHE A 80 -4.96 22.17 10.83
CA PHE A 80 -4.56 21.61 12.12
C PHE A 80 -5.77 21.15 12.95
N ARG A 81 -6.83 21.96 12.96
CA ARG A 81 -8.07 21.66 13.68
C ARG A 81 -8.69 20.34 13.19
N ASP A 82 -8.77 20.15 11.88
CA ASP A 82 -9.39 18.95 11.32
C ASP A 82 -8.53 17.69 11.58
N ARG A 83 -7.20 17.82 11.54
CA ARG A 83 -6.28 16.75 11.94
C ARG A 83 -6.45 16.37 13.40
N LEU A 84 -6.57 17.37 14.28
CA LEU A 84 -6.79 17.15 15.70
C LEU A 84 -8.15 16.49 15.96
N LEU A 85 -9.22 16.93 15.26
CA LEU A 85 -10.55 16.32 15.34
C LEU A 85 -10.53 14.86 14.87
N LYS A 86 -9.83 14.53 13.78
CA LYS A 86 -9.67 13.15 13.33
C LYS A 86 -8.99 12.29 14.38
N LEU A 87 -7.91 12.78 14.98
CA LEU A 87 -7.24 12.07 16.06
C LEU A 87 -8.17 11.93 17.28
N TRP A 88 -8.87 13.01 17.65
CA TRP A 88 -9.75 13.02 18.83
C TRP A 88 -10.91 12.04 18.69
N ASN A 89 -11.59 12.05 17.54
CA ASN A 89 -12.80 11.26 17.27
C ASN A 89 -12.55 9.78 17.01
N LYS A 90 -11.30 9.38 16.72
CA LYS A 90 -11.00 7.96 16.56
C LYS A 90 -11.10 7.25 17.90
N LYS A 91 -11.93 6.20 18.01
CA LYS A 91 -12.18 5.48 19.28
C LYS A 91 -10.96 4.64 19.70
N ASP A 92 -10.52 3.74 18.82
CA ASP A 92 -9.43 2.79 19.10
C ASP A 92 -8.09 3.32 18.57
N LYS A 93 -7.51 4.29 19.31
CA LYS A 93 -6.22 4.90 18.96
C LYS A 93 -5.07 3.96 19.29
N ASP A 94 -4.14 3.85 18.37
CA ASP A 94 -2.87 3.16 18.59
C ASP A 94 -1.68 4.15 18.55
N PHE A 95 -0.49 3.67 18.87
CA PHE A 95 0.73 4.46 18.79
C PHE A 95 0.97 5.03 17.39
N LEU A 96 0.59 4.29 16.34
CA LEU A 96 0.78 4.72 14.95
C LEU A 96 -0.11 5.91 14.59
N ASP A 97 -1.29 6.06 15.20
CA ASP A 97 -2.14 7.23 15.00
C ASP A 97 -1.47 8.52 15.51
N TYR A 98 -0.87 8.46 16.71
CA TYR A 98 -0.10 9.58 17.24
C TYR A 98 1.14 9.85 16.39
N TYR A 99 1.85 8.81 15.95
CA TYR A 99 2.98 8.95 15.05
C TYR A 99 2.57 9.63 13.74
N ASP A 100 1.47 9.20 13.11
CA ASP A 100 0.93 9.80 11.89
C ASP A 100 0.59 11.28 12.11
N PHE A 101 -0.09 11.60 13.21
CA PHE A 101 -0.45 12.96 13.54
C PHE A 101 0.77 13.87 13.66
N PHE A 102 1.74 13.52 14.51
CA PHE A 102 2.92 14.35 14.74
C PHE A 102 3.82 14.45 13.49
N LYS A 103 3.99 13.36 12.76
CA LYS A 103 4.77 13.38 11.52
C LYS A 103 4.14 14.26 10.45
N THR A 104 2.82 14.26 10.35
CA THR A 104 2.09 15.10 9.39
C THR A 104 2.16 16.59 9.78
N LEU A 105 2.15 16.93 11.07
CA LEU A 105 2.31 18.31 11.53
C LEU A 105 3.63 18.93 11.09
N ILE A 106 4.71 18.15 11.03
CA ILE A 106 6.01 18.62 10.58
C ILE A 106 6.23 18.42 9.07
N GLY A 107 5.14 18.23 8.30
CA GLY A 107 5.14 18.12 6.85
C GLY A 107 5.61 16.78 6.28
N GLY A 108 5.67 15.71 7.07
CA GLY A 108 6.00 14.38 6.61
C GLY A 108 4.78 13.62 6.07
N PHE A 109 5.05 12.52 5.34
CA PHE A 109 4.04 11.57 4.87
C PHE A 109 4.31 10.19 5.50
N PRO A 110 3.69 9.86 6.64
CA PRO A 110 3.95 8.65 7.40
C PRO A 110 3.11 7.44 6.98
N GLU A 111 2.06 7.63 6.19
CA GLU A 111 1.02 6.61 5.94
C GLU A 111 1.57 5.28 5.41
N MET A 112 2.59 5.30 4.52
CA MET A 112 3.22 4.08 4.03
C MET A 112 3.86 3.26 5.17
N TYR A 113 4.53 3.94 6.10
CA TYR A 113 5.16 3.28 7.25
C TYR A 113 4.12 2.68 8.19
N SER A 114 3.16 3.50 8.63
CA SER A 114 2.12 3.06 9.58
C SER A 114 1.25 1.95 9.03
N PHE A 115 0.90 2.02 7.74
CA PHE A 115 0.21 0.94 7.04
C PHE A 115 1.00 -0.36 7.10
N GLY A 116 2.29 -0.33 6.73
CA GLY A 116 3.12 -1.52 6.76
C GLY A 116 3.26 -2.15 8.14
N GLU A 117 3.36 -1.34 9.20
CA GLU A 117 3.39 -1.84 10.57
C GLU A 117 2.04 -2.46 10.99
N ARG A 118 0.91 -1.87 10.59
CA ARG A 118 -0.43 -2.45 10.83
C ARG A 118 -0.63 -3.77 10.08
N VAL A 119 -0.23 -3.82 8.80
CA VAL A 119 -0.29 -5.06 7.99
C VAL A 119 0.59 -6.14 8.61
N LYS A 120 1.83 -5.80 8.97
CA LYS A 120 2.74 -6.75 9.63
C LYS A 120 2.10 -7.36 10.88
N LYS A 121 1.50 -6.53 11.75
CA LYS A 121 0.79 -6.99 12.95
C LYS A 121 -0.40 -7.87 12.60
N TYR A 122 -1.20 -7.49 11.60
CA TYR A 122 -2.34 -8.27 11.16
C TYR A 122 -1.91 -9.64 10.61
N LEU A 123 -0.95 -9.68 9.69
CA LEU A 123 -0.48 -10.92 9.06
C LEU A 123 0.31 -11.83 10.02
N SER A 124 0.92 -11.30 11.08
CA SER A 124 1.57 -12.15 12.10
C SER A 124 0.59 -13.06 12.85
N GLN A 125 -0.69 -12.70 12.87
CA GLN A 125 -1.79 -13.47 13.48
C GLN A 125 -2.53 -14.36 12.48
N LYS A 126 -2.17 -14.31 11.18
CA LYS A 126 -2.77 -15.07 10.08
C LYS A 126 -1.69 -15.93 9.44
N LYS A 127 -2.05 -17.14 9.02
CA LYS A 127 -1.13 -18.08 8.36
C LYS A 127 -1.76 -18.74 7.13
N ASP A 128 -2.87 -18.20 6.66
CA ASP A 128 -3.74 -18.82 5.67
C ASP A 128 -3.65 -18.22 4.27
N TYR A 129 -2.67 -17.34 4.01
CA TYR A 129 -2.41 -16.79 2.67
C TYR A 129 -1.25 -17.54 1.99
N ASP A 130 -1.48 -17.92 0.73
CA ASP A 130 -0.46 -18.56 -0.11
C ASP A 130 0.55 -17.54 -0.66
N ILE A 131 0.12 -16.30 -0.86
CA ILE A 131 0.95 -15.20 -1.35
C ILE A 131 0.43 -13.85 -0.87
N VAL A 132 1.36 -12.95 -0.61
CA VAL A 132 1.10 -11.54 -0.30
C VAL A 132 1.63 -10.67 -1.42
N ILE A 133 0.80 -9.76 -1.93
CA ILE A 133 1.15 -8.81 -2.99
C ILE A 133 1.01 -7.40 -2.40
N ASP A 134 2.08 -6.60 -2.41
CA ASP A 134 2.02 -5.20 -1.98
C ASP A 134 1.92 -4.25 -3.17
N ASN A 135 0.98 -3.31 -3.07
CA ASN A 135 0.75 -2.29 -4.08
C ASN A 135 1.48 -1.00 -3.71
N GLN A 136 2.78 -1.00 -3.96
CA GLN A 136 3.68 0.17 -3.88
C GLN A 136 3.77 0.87 -2.50
N SER A 137 3.63 0.15 -1.38
CA SER A 137 3.89 0.79 -0.09
C SER A 137 5.37 0.90 0.22
N LEU A 138 6.17 -0.09 -0.19
CA LEU A 138 7.61 -0.16 0.08
C LEU A 138 7.95 0.13 1.55
N SER A 139 7.07 -0.30 2.45
CA SER A 139 7.25 -0.10 3.88
C SER A 139 8.25 -1.07 4.49
N SER A 140 8.89 -0.66 5.58
CA SER A 140 9.76 -1.54 6.37
C SER A 140 9.08 -2.83 6.83
N GLY A 141 7.78 -2.79 7.10
CA GLY A 141 6.99 -3.96 7.46
C GLY A 141 7.02 -5.08 6.42
N MET A 142 7.18 -4.74 5.13
CA MET A 142 7.24 -5.71 4.02
C MET A 142 8.44 -6.65 4.12
N LEU A 143 9.56 -6.19 4.71
CA LEU A 143 10.73 -7.02 4.95
C LEU A 143 10.49 -8.16 5.95
N GLU A 144 9.61 -7.94 6.93
CA GLU A 144 9.22 -9.00 7.87
C GLU A 144 8.17 -9.92 7.26
N ILE A 145 7.23 -9.37 6.50
CA ILE A 145 6.18 -10.14 5.81
C ILE A 145 6.80 -11.13 4.83
N GLN A 146 7.79 -10.73 4.02
CA GLN A 146 8.45 -11.61 3.05
C GLN A 146 9.26 -12.76 3.68
N LYS A 147 9.52 -12.73 5.00
CA LYS A 147 10.15 -13.86 5.70
C LYS A 147 9.16 -15.00 5.96
N ASN A 148 7.88 -14.66 6.09
CA ASN A 148 6.83 -15.58 6.51
C ASN A 148 5.90 -16.00 5.37
N TYR A 149 5.88 -15.23 4.26
CA TYR A 149 5.02 -15.45 3.10
C TYR A 149 5.80 -15.34 1.79
N PRO A 150 5.43 -16.10 0.75
CA PRO A 150 5.73 -15.69 -0.63
C PRO A 150 5.24 -14.27 -0.85
N PHE A 151 6.12 -13.38 -1.30
CA PHE A 151 5.84 -11.94 -1.35
C PHE A 151 6.25 -11.34 -2.69
N VAL A 152 5.40 -10.47 -3.23
CA VAL A 152 5.64 -9.70 -4.45
C VAL A 152 5.33 -8.23 -4.18
N GLU A 153 6.25 -7.36 -4.56
CA GLU A 153 6.07 -5.92 -4.58
C GLU A 153 5.73 -5.44 -5.98
N ILE A 154 4.71 -4.60 -6.14
CA ILE A 154 4.38 -3.95 -7.41
C ILE A 154 4.76 -2.48 -7.31
N ILE A 155 5.58 -1.99 -8.25
CA ILE A 155 6.00 -0.59 -8.32
C ILE A 155 5.49 0.01 -9.62
N HIS A 156 4.54 0.94 -9.54
CA HIS A 156 3.91 1.55 -10.71
C HIS A 156 4.76 2.64 -11.36
N HIS A 157 5.45 3.44 -10.54
CA HIS A 157 6.29 4.52 -11.04
C HIS A 157 7.39 4.90 -10.04
N PRO A 158 8.49 5.45 -10.52
CA PRO A 158 9.62 5.85 -9.68
C PRO A 158 9.37 7.20 -9.00
N ILE A 159 8.75 7.21 -7.81
CA ILE A 159 8.48 8.43 -7.00
C ILE A 159 9.74 9.27 -6.77
N THR A 160 10.92 8.67 -6.89
CA THR A 160 12.19 9.40 -6.81
C THR A 160 12.38 10.41 -7.93
N LYS A 161 11.79 10.18 -9.12
CA LYS A 161 11.76 11.16 -10.22
C LYS A 161 10.84 12.33 -9.88
N ASP A 162 9.67 12.05 -9.33
CA ASP A 162 8.72 13.09 -8.92
C ASP A 162 9.37 14.01 -7.89
N PHE A 163 10.03 13.44 -6.89
CA PHE A 163 10.79 14.21 -5.90
C PHE A 163 11.85 15.12 -6.53
N LYS A 164 12.59 14.59 -7.52
CA LYS A 164 13.61 15.38 -8.22
C LYS A 164 12.98 16.58 -8.95
N TYR A 165 11.90 16.35 -9.71
CA TYR A 165 11.20 17.41 -10.43
C TYR A 165 10.57 18.41 -9.46
N ASP A 166 9.92 17.94 -8.40
CA ASP A 166 9.36 18.80 -7.36
C ASP A 166 10.41 19.74 -6.72
N LEU A 167 11.63 19.28 -6.54
CA LEU A 167 12.73 20.13 -6.05
C LEU A 167 13.22 21.12 -7.09
N ILE A 168 13.29 20.73 -8.36
CA ILE A 168 13.72 21.62 -9.46
C ILE A 168 12.74 22.79 -9.62
N TYR A 169 11.44 22.49 -9.60
CA TYR A 169 10.37 23.51 -9.79
C TYR A 169 9.93 24.19 -8.48
N SER A 170 10.61 23.95 -7.38
CA SER A 170 10.30 24.64 -6.12
C SER A 170 10.80 26.06 -6.09
N ASN A 171 9.92 27.01 -5.75
CA ASN A 171 10.23 28.41 -5.59
C ASN A 171 10.70 28.71 -4.16
N GLY A 172 12.03 28.88 -4.00
CA GLY A 172 12.63 29.28 -2.73
C GLY A 172 12.88 28.16 -1.71
N TYR A 173 13.57 28.54 -0.62
CA TYR A 173 14.05 27.59 0.39
C TYR A 173 12.94 26.95 1.21
N ILE A 174 11.89 27.68 1.52
CA ILE A 174 10.76 27.21 2.35
C ILE A 174 10.02 26.09 1.63
N GLN A 175 9.68 26.26 0.36
CA GLN A 175 8.99 25.26 -0.42
C GLN A 175 9.85 23.99 -0.58
N ARG A 176 11.15 24.16 -0.84
CA ARG A 176 12.11 23.03 -0.90
C ARG A 176 12.19 22.28 0.42
N PHE A 177 12.16 22.99 1.54
CA PHE A 177 12.17 22.36 2.85
C PHE A 177 10.94 21.48 3.06
N PHE A 178 9.74 21.98 2.78
CA PHE A 178 8.51 21.20 2.91
C PHE A 178 8.46 20.02 1.93
N LYS A 179 8.92 20.18 0.69
CA LYS A 179 9.03 19.06 -0.26
C LYS A 179 9.99 17.97 0.27
N LYS A 180 11.17 18.33 0.78
CA LYS A 180 12.09 17.38 1.39
C LYS A 180 11.47 16.65 2.60
N ARG A 181 10.68 17.36 3.41
CA ARG A 181 9.95 16.76 4.53
C ARG A 181 8.89 15.78 4.05
N TRP A 182 8.09 16.20 3.07
CA TRP A 182 7.06 15.36 2.46
C TRP A 182 7.63 14.05 1.92
N TYR A 183 8.65 14.11 1.09
CA TYR A 183 9.29 12.95 0.50
C TYR A 183 10.25 12.20 1.43
N SER A 184 10.23 12.48 2.75
CA SER A 184 11.12 11.81 3.71
C SER A 184 10.94 10.28 3.77
N PHE A 185 9.78 9.77 3.40
CA PHE A 185 9.50 8.32 3.28
C PHE A 185 10.37 7.63 2.22
N LEU A 186 10.86 8.34 1.21
CA LEU A 186 11.79 7.77 0.22
C LEU A 186 13.07 7.22 0.83
N LYS A 187 13.48 7.71 2.02
CA LYS A 187 14.62 7.11 2.74
C LYS A 187 14.33 5.67 3.15
N MET A 188 13.09 5.39 3.55
CA MET A 188 12.63 4.03 3.85
C MET A 188 12.53 3.20 2.58
N ASN A 189 11.84 3.70 1.55
CA ASN A 189 11.68 2.97 0.29
C ASN A 189 13.02 2.56 -0.33
N LYS A 190 14.02 3.47 -0.36
CA LYS A 190 15.39 3.19 -0.86
C LYS A 190 16.13 2.11 -0.05
N LYS A 191 15.81 1.95 1.24
CA LYS A 191 16.40 0.91 2.09
C LYS A 191 15.68 -0.43 1.96
N VAL A 192 14.38 -0.39 1.65
CA VAL A 192 13.51 -1.56 1.57
C VAL A 192 13.61 -2.22 0.20
N ALA A 193 13.45 -1.46 -0.89
CA ALA A 193 13.36 -2.00 -2.24
C ALA A 193 14.52 -2.95 -2.61
N PRO A 194 15.82 -2.65 -2.34
CA PRO A 194 16.91 -3.56 -2.68
C PRO A 194 16.92 -4.88 -1.89
N LYS A 195 16.13 -4.98 -0.82
CA LYS A 195 16.05 -6.15 0.05
C LYS A 195 14.83 -7.03 -0.22
N LEU A 196 13.96 -6.59 -1.11
CA LEU A 196 12.80 -7.37 -1.52
C LEU A 196 13.23 -8.42 -2.55
N LYS A 197 12.70 -9.64 -2.39
CA LYS A 197 13.08 -10.80 -3.22
C LYS A 197 12.46 -10.75 -4.61
N LYS A 198 11.25 -10.19 -4.74
CA LYS A 198 10.50 -10.14 -5.99
C LYS A 198 9.81 -8.79 -6.17
N ILE A 199 10.11 -8.13 -7.27
CA ILE A 199 9.53 -6.85 -7.66
C ILE A 199 9.00 -6.97 -9.07
N ILE A 200 7.82 -6.41 -9.31
CA ILE A 200 7.19 -6.23 -10.65
C ILE A 200 7.11 -4.71 -10.88
N THR A 201 7.55 -4.25 -12.07
CA THR A 201 7.50 -2.84 -12.48
C THR A 201 6.82 -2.70 -13.82
#